data_6c2c23ff9fada813e9db751c6f9132f9
#
_entry.id   6c2c23ff9fada813e9db751c6f9132f9
#
_cell.length_a   1.000
_cell.length_b   1.000
_cell.length_c   1.000
_cell.angle_alpha   90.00
_cell.angle_beta   90.00
_cell.angle_gamma   90.00
#
_symmetry.space_group_name_H-M   'P 1'
#
loop_
_entity.id
_entity.type
_entity.pdbx_description
1 polymer ?
#
loop_
_entity_poly.entity_id
_entity_poly.type
_entity_poly.pdbx_seq_one_letter_code
_entity_poly.pdbx_strand_id
1 'polypeptide(L)'
;MSLKPITKGIAKMKFENSKDRAEIIQLANVFQKSRILLTAFELDVFSRIADTGSTAEQIAGNEIKNIRALKRLLNALHSLGLVKKEKENYFLTESSSAYLVKGKENYLEGLMHSVHLWNSWSKLTETVLNEVQPLKNEINDRGEEWLRAFINAMHMRGRRRA
;
A
#
# COMPACT_ATOMS: atom_id res chain seq x y z
N MET A 1 -11.93 -60.94 -29.96
CA MET A 1 -11.32 -60.41 -28.72
C MET A 1 -11.14 -58.90 -28.90
N SER A 2 -12.12 -58.13 -28.44
CA SER A 2 -12.23 -56.67 -28.69
C SER A 2 -11.55 -55.93 -27.56
N LEU A 3 -10.49 -55.19 -27.86
CA LEU A 3 -9.82 -54.30 -26.93
C LEU A 3 -10.65 -53.03 -26.75
N LYS A 4 -11.25 -52.84 -25.58
CA LYS A 4 -11.94 -51.59 -25.18
C LYS A 4 -10.88 -50.52 -24.92
N PRO A 5 -11.05 -49.28 -25.41
CA PRO A 5 -10.09 -48.19 -25.15
C PRO A 5 -10.16 -47.75 -23.68
N ILE A 6 -9.02 -47.72 -23.01
CA ILE A 6 -8.84 -47.15 -21.66
C ILE A 6 -8.75 -45.63 -21.82
N THR A 7 -9.89 -44.98 -21.99
CA THR A 7 -10.03 -43.54 -21.94
C THR A 7 -11.11 -43.13 -20.92
N LYS A 8 -10.90 -43.51 -19.67
CA LYS A 8 -11.69 -42.97 -18.56
C LYS A 8 -10.75 -42.76 -17.38
N GLY A 9 -10.43 -41.50 -17.12
CA GLY A 9 -9.77 -41.18 -15.86
C GLY A 9 -8.80 -40.00 -15.85
N ILE A 10 -8.74 -39.16 -16.89
CA ILE A 10 -8.19 -37.80 -16.70
C ILE A 10 -9.38 -36.90 -16.36
N ALA A 11 -10.09 -37.25 -15.29
CA ALA A 11 -11.04 -36.36 -14.67
C ALA A 11 -10.27 -35.16 -14.14
N LYS A 12 -10.48 -33.97 -14.78
CA LYS A 12 -10.39 -32.64 -14.23
C LYS A 12 -9.80 -32.63 -12.79
N MET A 13 -8.48 -32.60 -12.66
CA MET A 13 -7.89 -31.92 -11.52
C MET A 13 -8.35 -30.47 -11.64
N LYS A 14 -9.46 -30.14 -11.00
CA LYS A 14 -9.78 -28.76 -10.65
C LYS A 14 -8.62 -28.30 -9.79
N PHE A 15 -7.76 -27.48 -10.37
CA PHE A 15 -6.86 -26.68 -9.57
C PHE A 15 -7.77 -25.75 -8.75
N GLU A 16 -8.04 -26.12 -7.50
CA GLU A 16 -8.90 -25.35 -6.57
C GLU A 16 -8.39 -23.91 -6.32
N ASN A 17 -7.21 -23.56 -6.86
CA ASN A 17 -6.58 -22.25 -6.80
C ASN A 17 -6.49 -21.55 -8.16
N SER A 18 -7.26 -21.95 -9.16
CA SER A 18 -7.28 -21.23 -10.44
C SER A 18 -8.12 -19.95 -10.30
N LYS A 19 -7.47 -18.80 -10.49
CA LYS A 19 -8.13 -17.50 -10.52
C LYS A 19 -8.90 -17.31 -11.82
N ASP A 20 -10.11 -16.76 -11.73
CA ASP A 20 -10.85 -16.34 -12.91
C ASP A 20 -10.28 -15.03 -13.50
N ARG A 21 -10.81 -14.62 -14.66
CA ARG A 21 -10.38 -13.39 -15.35
C ARG A 21 -10.54 -12.14 -14.48
N ALA A 22 -11.62 -12.03 -13.72
CA ALA A 22 -11.90 -10.87 -12.90
C ALA A 22 -10.90 -10.78 -11.72
N GLU A 23 -10.61 -11.90 -11.08
CA GLU A 23 -9.61 -11.97 -10.00
C GLU A 23 -8.20 -11.62 -10.48
N ILE A 24 -7.81 -12.03 -11.71
CA ILE A 24 -6.51 -11.66 -12.31
C ILE A 24 -6.45 -10.14 -12.54
N ILE A 25 -7.51 -9.54 -13.11
CA ILE A 25 -7.59 -8.09 -13.31
C ILE A 25 -7.54 -7.35 -11.96
N GLN A 26 -8.26 -7.84 -10.96
CA GLN A 26 -8.24 -7.25 -9.62
C GLN A 26 -6.83 -7.31 -9.01
N LEU A 27 -6.14 -8.45 -9.11
CA LEU A 27 -4.77 -8.61 -8.64
C LEU A 27 -3.80 -7.64 -9.34
N ALA A 28 -3.95 -7.47 -10.65
CA ALA A 28 -3.13 -6.54 -11.43
C ALA A 28 -3.31 -5.07 -11.00
N ASN A 29 -4.48 -4.70 -10.46
CA ASN A 29 -4.81 -3.31 -10.10
C ASN A 29 -4.69 -3.00 -8.60
N VAL A 30 -4.47 -4.01 -7.73
CA VAL A 30 -4.43 -3.81 -6.27
C VAL A 30 -3.35 -2.81 -5.84
N PHE A 31 -2.28 -2.70 -6.60
CA PHE A 31 -1.17 -1.78 -6.33
C PHE A 31 -1.61 -0.30 -6.27
N GLN A 32 -2.66 0.07 -7.01
CA GLN A 32 -3.17 1.46 -7.03
C GLN A 32 -3.66 1.88 -5.64
N LYS A 33 -4.40 1.00 -4.95
CA LYS A 33 -4.90 1.25 -3.58
C LYS A 33 -3.74 1.41 -2.61
N SER A 34 -2.73 0.54 -2.71
CA SER A 34 -1.53 0.62 -1.88
C SER A 34 -0.77 1.92 -2.14
N ARG A 35 -0.59 2.32 -3.41
CA ARG A 35 0.13 3.55 -3.75
C ARG A 35 -0.60 4.81 -3.26
N ILE A 36 -1.93 4.86 -3.34
CA ILE A 36 -2.75 5.95 -2.81
C ILE A 36 -2.50 6.12 -1.30
N LEU A 37 -2.60 5.03 -0.53
CA LEU A 37 -2.34 5.06 0.91
C LEU A 37 -0.90 5.49 1.21
N LEU A 38 0.09 4.86 0.55
CA LEU A 38 1.50 5.13 0.80
C LEU A 38 1.89 6.57 0.43
N THR A 39 1.33 7.12 -0.67
CA THR A 39 1.57 8.53 -1.03
C THR A 39 1.00 9.48 0.01
N ALA A 40 -0.21 9.22 0.52
CA ALA A 40 -0.79 10.04 1.58
C ALA A 40 -0.01 9.94 2.89
N PHE A 41 0.52 8.76 3.20
CA PHE A 41 1.36 8.52 4.37
C PHE A 41 2.72 9.25 4.25
N GLU A 42 3.39 9.14 3.09
CA GLU A 42 4.65 9.80 2.77
C GLU A 42 4.55 11.33 2.86
N LEU A 43 3.43 11.91 2.42
CA LEU A 43 3.14 13.33 2.50
C LEU A 43 2.57 13.78 3.85
N ASP A 44 2.44 12.87 4.80
CA ASP A 44 1.85 13.12 6.14
C ASP A 44 0.46 13.78 6.07
N VAL A 45 -0.36 13.37 5.07
CA VAL A 45 -1.69 13.96 4.81
C VAL A 45 -2.61 13.80 6.01
N PHE A 46 -2.58 12.65 6.68
CA PHE A 46 -3.49 12.36 7.80
C PHE A 46 -3.25 13.26 9.01
N SER A 47 -2.00 13.57 9.34
CA SER A 47 -1.67 14.46 10.47
C SER A 47 -2.01 15.94 10.18
N ARG A 48 -2.28 16.29 8.93
CA ARG A 48 -2.64 17.65 8.51
C ARG A 48 -4.14 17.89 8.50
N ILE A 49 -4.95 16.86 8.76
CA ILE A 49 -6.40 16.98 8.87
C ILE A 49 -6.75 17.27 10.33
N ALA A 50 -7.30 18.46 10.60
CA ALA A 50 -7.78 18.83 11.93
C ALA A 50 -9.02 18.01 12.34
N ASP A 51 -9.25 17.88 13.64
CA ASP A 51 -10.42 17.16 14.17
C ASP A 51 -11.76 17.80 13.71
N THR A 52 -11.75 19.11 13.46
CA THR A 52 -12.89 19.88 12.93
C THR A 52 -13.05 19.75 11.40
N GLY A 53 -12.18 18.98 10.74
CA GLY A 53 -12.08 18.87 9.29
C GLY A 53 -11.17 19.93 8.69
N SER A 54 -10.69 19.68 7.47
CA SER A 54 -9.79 20.58 6.73
C SER A 54 -10.09 20.55 5.24
N THR A 55 -9.96 21.71 4.58
CA THR A 55 -10.00 21.79 3.13
C THR A 55 -8.69 21.28 2.52
N ALA A 56 -8.68 21.01 1.22
CA ALA A 56 -7.46 20.59 0.54
C ALA A 56 -6.35 21.65 0.62
N GLU A 57 -6.72 22.92 0.59
CA GLU A 57 -5.79 24.05 0.71
C GLU A 57 -5.13 24.09 2.10
N GLN A 58 -5.92 23.85 3.16
CA GLN A 58 -5.40 23.78 4.54
C GLN A 58 -4.46 22.57 4.72
N ILE A 59 -4.85 21.41 4.20
CA ILE A 59 -4.01 20.18 4.22
C ILE A 59 -2.70 20.40 3.45
N ALA A 60 -2.75 21.10 2.32
CA ALA A 60 -1.58 21.38 1.51
C ALA A 60 -0.55 22.25 2.24
N GLY A 61 -1.02 23.23 3.00
CA GLY A 61 -0.15 24.22 3.60
C GLY A 61 0.76 24.88 2.56
N ASN A 62 2.02 25.11 2.93
CA ASN A 62 3.03 25.68 2.02
C ASN A 62 3.83 24.62 1.24
N GLU A 63 3.65 23.33 1.54
CA GLU A 63 4.50 22.26 1.01
C GLU A 63 3.93 21.62 -0.25
N ILE A 64 2.63 21.35 -0.28
CA ILE A 64 1.98 20.69 -1.42
C ILE A 64 1.50 21.72 -2.43
N LYS A 65 2.23 21.88 -3.51
CA LYS A 65 1.95 22.92 -4.52
C LYS A 65 0.79 22.57 -5.46
N ASN A 66 0.54 21.30 -5.71
CA ASN A 66 -0.48 20.87 -6.66
C ASN A 66 -1.80 20.51 -5.94
N ILE A 67 -2.61 21.52 -5.62
CA ILE A 67 -3.92 21.37 -4.94
C ILE A 67 -4.87 20.46 -5.74
N ARG A 68 -4.87 20.55 -7.07
CA ARG A 68 -5.72 19.69 -7.90
C ARG A 68 -5.37 18.21 -7.76
N ALA A 69 -4.06 17.90 -7.73
CA ALA A 69 -3.61 16.51 -7.49
C ALA A 69 -3.93 16.06 -6.06
N LEU A 70 -3.75 16.92 -5.06
CA LEU A 70 -4.11 16.63 -3.68
C LEU A 70 -5.62 16.36 -3.54
N LYS A 71 -6.50 17.15 -4.14
CA LYS A 71 -7.96 16.91 -4.15
C LYS A 71 -8.29 15.52 -4.74
N ARG A 72 -7.60 15.10 -5.80
CA ARG A 72 -7.78 13.76 -6.38
C ARG A 72 -7.32 12.66 -5.42
N LEU A 73 -6.18 12.84 -4.75
CA LEU A 73 -5.67 11.91 -3.74
C LEU A 73 -6.66 11.80 -2.56
N LEU A 74 -7.15 12.92 -2.04
CA LEU A 74 -8.13 12.95 -0.94
C LEU A 74 -9.46 12.28 -1.33
N ASN A 75 -9.95 12.50 -2.56
CA ASN A 75 -11.14 11.81 -3.06
C ASN A 75 -10.92 10.29 -3.20
N ALA A 76 -9.73 9.86 -3.62
CA ALA A 76 -9.38 8.44 -3.67
C ALA A 76 -9.30 7.83 -2.26
N LEU A 77 -8.72 8.55 -1.28
CA LEU A 77 -8.72 8.13 0.13
C LEU A 77 -10.14 8.03 0.69
N HIS A 78 -11.03 8.94 0.31
CA HIS A 78 -12.45 8.88 0.66
C HIS A 78 -13.10 7.60 0.09
N SER A 79 -12.87 7.29 -1.18
CA SER A 79 -13.37 6.06 -1.81
C SER A 79 -12.82 4.78 -1.16
N LEU A 80 -11.64 4.85 -0.53
CA LEU A 80 -11.04 3.76 0.23
C LEU A 80 -11.50 3.69 1.69
N GLY A 81 -12.36 4.62 2.15
CA GLY A 81 -12.83 4.69 3.53
C GLY A 81 -11.77 5.17 4.54
N LEU A 82 -10.72 5.83 4.07
CA LEU A 82 -9.63 6.35 4.93
C LEU A 82 -9.87 7.79 5.36
N VAL A 83 -10.68 8.56 4.63
CA VAL A 83 -11.18 9.87 5.03
C VAL A 83 -12.66 9.98 4.72
N LYS A 84 -13.38 10.83 5.44
CA LYS A 84 -14.73 11.25 5.09
C LYS A 84 -14.66 12.58 4.37
N LYS A 85 -15.59 12.84 3.47
CA LYS A 85 -15.71 14.12 2.78
C LYS A 85 -17.11 14.69 2.99
N GLU A 86 -17.16 15.93 3.45
CA GLU A 86 -18.40 16.70 3.59
C GLU A 86 -18.18 18.07 2.94
N LYS A 87 -18.89 18.32 1.83
CA LYS A 87 -18.68 19.49 0.98
C LYS A 87 -17.21 19.61 0.56
N GLU A 88 -16.51 20.67 0.98
CA GLU A 88 -15.09 20.89 0.66
C GLU A 88 -14.14 20.43 1.77
N ASN A 89 -14.67 19.94 2.91
CA ASN A 89 -13.86 19.50 4.05
C ASN A 89 -13.66 17.99 4.05
N TYR A 90 -12.48 17.58 4.49
CA TYR A 90 -12.09 16.20 4.71
C TYR A 90 -11.88 15.99 6.21
N PHE A 91 -12.33 14.83 6.70
CA PHE A 91 -12.27 14.42 8.10
C PHE A 91 -11.59 13.06 8.20
N LEU A 92 -10.90 12.82 9.28
CA LEU A 92 -10.36 11.49 9.58
C LEU A 92 -11.50 10.51 9.87
N THR A 93 -11.32 9.26 9.47
CA THR A 93 -12.11 8.15 10.02
C THR A 93 -11.49 7.72 11.35
N GLU A 94 -12.23 6.97 12.15
CA GLU A 94 -11.74 6.42 13.40
C GLU A 94 -10.42 5.65 13.20
N SER A 95 -10.39 4.77 12.20
CA SER A 95 -9.20 3.99 11.87
C SER A 95 -8.02 4.87 11.45
N SER A 96 -8.22 5.86 10.58
CA SER A 96 -7.12 6.73 10.16
C SER A 96 -6.63 7.64 11.27
N SER A 97 -7.54 8.11 12.16
CA SER A 97 -7.16 8.87 13.35
C SER A 97 -6.31 8.04 14.31
N ALA A 98 -6.65 6.76 14.51
CA ALA A 98 -5.93 5.89 15.43
C ALA A 98 -4.57 5.42 14.88
N TYR A 99 -4.49 5.12 13.56
CA TYR A 99 -3.37 4.38 12.99
C TYR A 99 -2.49 5.18 12.01
N LEU A 100 -2.98 6.30 11.44
CA LEU A 100 -2.29 7.01 10.37
C LEU A 100 -1.84 8.43 10.75
N VAL A 101 -2.21 8.91 11.94
CA VAL A 101 -1.78 10.22 12.46
C VAL A 101 -0.49 10.06 13.24
N LYS A 102 0.53 10.81 12.85
CA LYS A 102 1.85 10.79 13.47
C LYS A 102 1.78 11.20 14.95
N GLY A 103 2.51 10.48 15.80
CA GLY A 103 2.56 10.73 17.24
C GLY A 103 1.43 10.09 18.05
N LYS A 104 0.45 9.43 17.42
CA LYS A 104 -0.53 8.62 18.13
C LYS A 104 0.07 7.30 18.59
N GLU A 105 -0.43 6.75 19.70
CA GLU A 105 0.09 5.50 20.32
C GLU A 105 0.12 4.32 19.34
N ASN A 106 -0.92 4.19 18.49
CA ASN A 106 -1.05 3.08 17.55
C ASN A 106 -0.57 3.44 16.13
N TYR A 107 0.18 4.55 15.98
CA TYR A 107 0.68 4.98 14.69
C TYR A 107 1.48 3.91 13.98
N LEU A 108 1.13 3.61 12.73
CA LEU A 108 1.76 2.58 11.92
C LEU A 108 3.05 3.09 11.25
N GLU A 109 4.01 3.53 12.04
CA GLU A 109 5.29 4.07 11.55
C GLU A 109 6.00 3.14 10.55
N GLY A 110 5.85 1.82 10.72
CA GLY A 110 6.39 0.80 9.82
C GLY A 110 5.86 0.85 8.38
N LEU A 111 4.80 1.61 8.08
CA LEU A 111 4.33 1.83 6.71
C LEU A 111 5.35 2.59 5.87
N MET A 112 6.22 3.41 6.47
CA MET A 112 7.30 4.08 5.74
C MET A 112 8.25 3.06 5.10
N HIS A 113 8.47 1.90 5.72
CA HIS A 113 9.24 0.82 5.09
C HIS A 113 8.59 0.34 3.77
N SER A 114 7.25 0.28 3.71
CA SER A 114 6.54 -0.07 2.47
C SER A 114 6.71 1.00 1.38
N VAL A 115 6.81 2.28 1.75
CA VAL A 115 7.16 3.37 0.82
C VAL A 115 8.55 3.12 0.22
N HIS A 116 9.54 2.81 1.06
CA HIS A 116 10.91 2.52 0.60
C HIS A 116 10.99 1.26 -0.27
N LEU A 117 10.21 0.23 0.04
CA LEU A 117 10.17 -1.00 -0.76
C LEU A 117 9.59 -0.78 -2.16
N TRP A 118 8.76 0.24 -2.36
CA TRP A 118 8.12 0.51 -3.64
C TRP A 118 9.11 0.58 -4.80
N ASN A 119 10.22 1.29 -4.60
CA ASN A 119 11.26 1.45 -5.62
C ASN A 119 11.94 0.10 -5.97
N SER A 120 12.14 -0.76 -4.97
CA SER A 120 12.73 -2.09 -5.19
C SER A 120 11.78 -3.01 -5.97
N TRP A 121 10.49 -3.02 -5.59
CA TRP A 121 9.48 -3.81 -6.28
C TRP A 121 9.21 -3.32 -7.71
N SER A 122 9.34 -2.02 -7.97
CA SER A 122 9.21 -1.46 -9.32
C SER A 122 10.29 -1.96 -10.29
N LYS A 123 11.40 -2.49 -9.78
CA LYS A 123 12.50 -3.06 -10.56
C LYS A 123 12.42 -4.58 -10.72
N LEU A 124 11.34 -5.22 -10.28
CA LEU A 124 11.24 -6.68 -10.29
C LEU A 124 11.42 -7.27 -11.70
N THR A 125 10.83 -6.66 -12.71
CA THR A 125 10.96 -7.11 -14.11
C THR A 125 12.42 -7.07 -14.57
N GLU A 126 13.12 -5.98 -14.28
CA GLU A 126 14.55 -5.84 -14.60
C GLU A 126 15.40 -6.89 -13.90
N THR A 127 15.09 -7.15 -12.62
CA THR A 127 15.77 -8.18 -11.83
C THR A 127 15.61 -9.56 -12.42
N VAL A 128 14.40 -9.90 -12.85
CA VAL A 128 14.11 -11.22 -13.46
C VAL A 128 14.83 -11.38 -14.81
N LEU A 129 14.88 -10.31 -15.61
CA LEU A 129 15.50 -10.37 -16.95
C LEU A 129 17.03 -10.41 -16.90
N ASN A 130 17.65 -9.72 -15.97
CA ASN A 130 19.09 -9.44 -16.02
C ASN A 130 19.91 -10.11 -14.91
N GLU A 131 19.31 -11.00 -14.12
CA GLU A 131 19.94 -11.61 -12.92
C GLU A 131 20.57 -10.57 -11.95
N VAL A 132 20.21 -9.31 -12.10
CA VAL A 132 20.70 -8.23 -11.24
C VAL A 132 19.99 -8.31 -9.89
N GLN A 133 20.74 -8.48 -8.81
CA GLN A 133 20.19 -8.31 -7.48
C GLN A 133 20.02 -6.80 -7.21
N PRO A 134 18.79 -6.26 -7.18
CA PRO A 134 18.58 -4.82 -7.00
C PRO A 134 19.00 -4.30 -5.62
N LEU A 135 19.43 -5.20 -4.74
CA LEU A 135 19.60 -4.96 -3.31
C LEU A 135 21.02 -5.24 -2.82
N LYS A 136 22.03 -5.17 -3.69
CA LYS A 136 23.44 -5.28 -3.25
C LYS A 136 23.92 -4.08 -2.44
N ASN A 137 23.10 -3.05 -2.26
CA ASN A 137 23.47 -2.03 -1.28
C ASN A 137 23.29 -2.64 0.11
N GLU A 138 24.40 -2.83 0.79
CA GLU A 138 24.43 -3.27 2.18
C GLU A 138 23.47 -2.43 3.02
N ILE A 139 22.90 -3.01 4.07
CA ILE A 139 21.95 -2.32 4.97
C ILE A 139 22.54 -0.96 5.42
N ASN A 140 23.87 -0.89 5.57
CA ASN A 140 24.62 0.30 5.96
C ASN A 140 24.59 1.44 4.91
N ASP A 141 24.36 1.14 3.63
CA ASP A 141 24.33 2.15 2.55
C ASP A 141 22.97 2.84 2.40
N ARG A 142 21.93 2.36 3.13
CA ARG A 142 20.55 2.83 2.96
C ARG A 142 20.14 4.01 3.83
N GLY A 143 21.03 4.48 4.70
CA GLY A 143 20.79 5.60 5.60
C GLY A 143 19.92 5.26 6.83
N GLU A 144 20.01 6.13 7.83
CA GLU A 144 19.34 5.95 9.13
C GLU A 144 17.80 5.91 9.02
N GLU A 145 17.23 6.71 8.12
CA GLU A 145 15.79 6.78 7.93
C GLU A 145 15.21 5.44 7.46
N TRP A 146 15.87 4.80 6.49
CA TRP A 146 15.48 3.48 6.01
C TRP A 146 15.61 2.42 7.12
N LEU A 147 16.71 2.43 7.88
CA LEU A 147 16.94 1.49 8.98
C LEU A 147 15.87 1.63 10.05
N ARG A 148 15.53 2.87 10.45
CA ARG A 148 14.45 3.15 11.40
C ARG A 148 13.10 2.61 10.90
N ALA A 149 12.75 2.89 9.65
CA ALA A 149 11.52 2.39 9.04
C ALA A 149 11.47 0.85 8.99
N PHE A 150 12.60 0.19 8.72
CA PHE A 150 12.72 -1.26 8.72
C PHE A 150 12.51 -1.85 10.13
N ILE A 151 13.19 -1.31 11.16
CA ILE A 151 13.06 -1.76 12.55
C ILE A 151 11.60 -1.61 13.01
N ASN A 152 10.96 -0.48 12.74
CA ASN A 152 9.56 -0.23 13.09
C ASN A 152 8.60 -1.20 12.37
N ALA A 153 8.87 -1.56 11.11
CA ALA A 153 8.11 -2.57 10.40
C ALA A 153 8.24 -3.96 11.04
N MET A 154 9.43 -4.33 11.55
CA MET A 154 9.64 -5.60 12.25
C MET A 154 8.89 -5.62 13.60
N HIS A 155 8.93 -4.55 14.38
CA HIS A 155 8.16 -4.42 15.63
C HIS A 155 6.65 -4.52 15.38
N MET A 156 6.14 -3.86 14.35
CA MET A 156 4.73 -3.92 13.97
C MET A 156 4.26 -5.33 13.60
N ARG A 157 5.12 -6.12 12.93
CA ARG A 157 4.84 -7.53 12.60
C ARG A 157 4.89 -8.44 13.83
N GLY A 158 5.78 -8.15 14.78
CA GLY A 158 5.92 -8.92 16.03
C GLY A 158 4.69 -8.82 16.93
N ARG A 159 4.11 -7.63 17.08
CA ARG A 159 2.89 -7.38 17.88
C ARG A 159 1.63 -8.10 17.38
N ARG A 160 1.58 -8.51 16.11
CA ARG A 160 0.45 -9.29 15.56
C ARG A 160 0.46 -10.78 15.95
N ARG A 161 1.55 -11.27 16.55
CA ARG A 161 1.72 -12.68 16.93
C ARG A 161 1.58 -12.94 18.44
N ALA A 162 1.41 -11.89 19.22
CA ALA A 162 1.11 -11.97 20.66
C ALA A 162 -0.37 -11.66 20.90
#